data_60f622bcd11625bbd03d1a2626e5c668
#
_entry.id   60f622bcd11625bbd03d1a2626e5c668
#
_cell.length_a   1.000
_cell.length_b   1.000
_cell.length_c   1.000
_cell.angle_alpha   90.00
_cell.angle_beta   90.00
_cell.angle_gamma   90.00
#
_symmetry.space_group_name_H-M   'P 1'
#
loop_
_entity.id
_entity.type
_entity.pdbx_description
1 polymer ?
#
loop_
_entity_poly.entity_id
_entity_poly.type
_entity_poly.pdbx_seq_one_letter_code
_entity_poly.pdbx_strand_id
1 'polypeptide(L)'
;MPLHPAENRGYRELFLSAQEAQTRLSRLAEHLDDDIAAVLERADTALGEMLDTLKPALARYDLHAEHAARGGGARIGMVRAAILDRFLERNQALRFAVDDLEHVTTLLAYLASVSATRRAKKLTELCEGWERRMRRHVTAVRKAAVDLASDPDSAIEPLDPSPVGKAAHATAVAAGTAGEAFDRKAATLERGGGYRRLFGRR
;
A
#
# COMPACT_ATOMS: atom_id res chain seq x y z
N MET A 1 -13.86 24.89 17.77
CA MET A 1 -12.43 25.18 17.63
C MET A 1 -11.97 24.55 16.33
N PRO A 2 -11.33 25.24 15.41
CA PRO A 2 -10.93 24.67 14.12
C PRO A 2 -9.87 23.58 14.30
N LEU A 3 -9.70 22.71 13.30
CA LEU A 3 -8.61 21.72 13.27
C LEU A 3 -7.24 22.43 13.25
N HIS A 4 -6.28 21.82 13.91
CA HIS A 4 -4.90 22.26 13.75
C HIS A 4 -4.42 21.99 12.31
N PRO A 5 -3.50 22.78 11.73
CA PRO A 5 -2.97 22.52 10.39
C PRO A 5 -2.43 21.09 10.18
N ALA A 6 -1.82 20.50 11.22
CA ALA A 6 -1.35 19.12 11.19
C ALA A 6 -2.50 18.10 11.08
N GLU A 7 -3.60 18.30 11.83
CA GLU A 7 -4.80 17.47 11.70
C GLU A 7 -5.44 17.63 10.33
N ASN A 8 -5.59 18.88 9.86
CA ASN A 8 -6.21 19.15 8.56
C ASN A 8 -5.45 18.44 7.42
N ARG A 9 -4.12 18.52 7.42
CA ARG A 9 -3.28 17.82 6.43
C ARG A 9 -3.38 16.31 6.58
N GLY A 10 -3.25 15.80 7.79
CA GLY A 10 -3.29 14.37 8.07
C GLY A 10 -4.64 13.73 7.72
N TYR A 11 -5.78 14.39 8.00
CA TYR A 11 -7.08 13.88 7.57
C TYR A 11 -7.25 13.90 6.04
N ARG A 12 -6.74 14.92 5.34
CA ARG A 12 -6.77 14.93 3.87
C ARG A 12 -5.96 13.81 3.27
N GLU A 13 -4.78 13.56 3.82
CA GLU A 13 -3.93 12.44 3.45
C GLU A 13 -4.62 11.10 3.75
N LEU A 14 -5.22 10.95 4.93
CA LEU A 14 -5.96 9.75 5.31
C LEU A 14 -7.10 9.43 4.33
N PHE A 15 -7.90 10.43 3.94
CA PHE A 15 -8.97 10.24 2.96
C PHE A 15 -8.43 9.77 1.61
N LEU A 16 -7.37 10.39 1.13
CA LEU A 16 -6.74 10.03 -0.14
C LEU A 16 -6.18 8.61 -0.10
N SER A 17 -5.34 8.32 0.89
CA SER A 17 -4.70 7.02 1.03
C SER A 17 -5.70 5.88 1.26
N ALA A 18 -6.79 6.13 2.01
CA ALA A 18 -7.84 5.13 2.18
C ALA A 18 -8.59 4.84 0.88
N GLN A 19 -8.87 5.84 0.04
CA GLN A 19 -9.52 5.65 -1.27
C GLN A 19 -8.59 4.93 -2.26
N GLU A 20 -7.29 5.23 -2.25
CA GLU A 20 -6.28 4.54 -3.06
C GLU A 20 -6.18 3.07 -2.63
N ALA A 21 -6.12 2.81 -1.32
CA ALA A 21 -6.12 1.46 -0.76
C ALA A 21 -7.39 0.69 -1.17
N GLN A 22 -8.59 1.27 -1.05
CA GLN A 22 -9.84 0.65 -1.49
C GLN A 22 -9.78 0.26 -2.97
N THR A 23 -9.37 1.20 -3.82
CA THR A 23 -9.26 0.96 -5.26
C THR A 23 -8.30 -0.20 -5.58
N ARG A 24 -7.19 -0.31 -4.84
CA ARG A 24 -6.24 -1.41 -5.00
C ARG A 24 -6.82 -2.72 -4.51
N LEU A 25 -7.40 -2.75 -3.29
CA LEU A 25 -7.96 -3.96 -2.70
C LEU A 25 -9.07 -4.56 -3.56
N SER A 26 -10.02 -3.74 -4.05
CA SER A 26 -11.08 -4.19 -4.94
C SER A 26 -10.51 -4.82 -6.22
N ARG A 27 -9.52 -4.17 -6.84
CA ARG A 27 -8.88 -4.68 -8.04
C ARG A 27 -8.12 -5.99 -7.82
N LEU A 28 -7.41 -6.12 -6.68
CA LEU A 28 -6.71 -7.34 -6.33
C LEU A 28 -7.68 -8.50 -6.08
N ALA A 29 -8.82 -8.23 -5.45
CA ALA A 29 -9.85 -9.24 -5.21
C ALA A 29 -10.42 -9.84 -6.52
N GLU A 30 -10.43 -9.07 -7.62
CA GLU A 30 -10.88 -9.56 -8.93
C GLU A 30 -9.91 -10.57 -9.58
N HIS A 31 -8.65 -10.63 -9.12
CA HIS A 31 -7.57 -11.39 -9.77
C HIS A 31 -6.93 -12.46 -8.89
N LEU A 32 -7.35 -12.57 -7.64
CA LEU A 32 -6.80 -13.51 -6.68
C LEU A 32 -7.84 -14.57 -6.29
N ASP A 33 -7.36 -15.66 -5.69
CA ASP A 33 -8.21 -16.78 -5.28
C ASP A 33 -9.26 -16.34 -4.24
N ASP A 34 -10.42 -17.01 -4.23
CA ASP A 34 -11.60 -16.65 -3.43
C ASP A 34 -11.29 -16.39 -1.94
N ASP A 35 -10.42 -17.21 -1.35
CA ASP A 35 -10.02 -17.08 0.06
C ASP A 35 -9.25 -15.77 0.30
N ILE A 36 -8.36 -15.40 -0.61
CA ILE A 36 -7.60 -14.16 -0.55
C ILE A 36 -8.52 -12.98 -0.87
N ALA A 37 -9.34 -13.10 -1.91
CA ALA A 37 -10.32 -12.10 -2.31
C ALA A 37 -11.23 -11.73 -1.13
N ALA A 38 -11.76 -12.70 -0.41
CA ALA A 38 -12.60 -12.47 0.76
C ALA A 38 -11.87 -11.73 1.91
N VAL A 39 -10.54 -11.88 2.05
CA VAL A 39 -9.75 -11.10 3.01
C VAL A 39 -9.63 -9.64 2.57
N LEU A 40 -9.39 -9.41 1.29
CA LEU A 40 -9.26 -8.07 0.70
C LEU A 40 -10.58 -7.31 0.74
N GLU A 41 -11.69 -7.95 0.39
CA GLU A 41 -13.05 -7.38 0.43
C GLU A 41 -13.45 -6.93 1.84
N ARG A 42 -13.10 -7.72 2.86
CA ARG A 42 -13.34 -7.32 4.26
C ARG A 42 -12.53 -6.09 4.66
N ALA A 43 -11.30 -5.96 4.18
CA ALA A 43 -10.46 -4.79 4.43
C ALA A 43 -11.00 -3.56 3.67
N ASP A 44 -11.42 -3.73 2.42
CA ASP A 44 -12.07 -2.70 1.60
C ASP A 44 -13.35 -2.17 2.26
N THR A 45 -14.24 -3.07 2.67
CA THR A 45 -15.45 -2.73 3.42
C THR A 45 -15.15 -1.92 4.67
N ALA A 46 -14.13 -2.34 5.44
CA ALA A 46 -13.74 -1.64 6.66
C ALA A 46 -13.18 -0.23 6.39
N LEU A 47 -12.45 -0.03 5.28
CA LEU A 47 -12.02 1.31 4.84
C LEU A 47 -13.21 2.19 4.48
N GLY A 48 -14.21 1.66 3.77
CA GLY A 48 -15.44 2.37 3.44
C GLY A 48 -16.19 2.83 4.69
N GLU A 49 -16.43 1.92 5.64
CA GLU A 49 -17.07 2.24 6.92
C GLU A 49 -16.28 3.29 7.72
N MET A 50 -14.96 3.23 7.70
CA MET A 50 -14.08 4.23 8.31
C MET A 50 -14.31 5.60 7.69
N LEU A 51 -14.27 5.70 6.38
CA LEU A 51 -14.48 6.95 5.65
C LEU A 51 -15.86 7.53 5.92
N ASP A 52 -16.90 6.70 5.93
CA ASP A 52 -18.28 7.12 6.20
C ASP A 52 -18.49 7.60 7.64
N THR A 53 -17.72 7.05 8.59
CA THR A 53 -17.73 7.50 9.98
C THR A 53 -16.96 8.81 10.16
N LEU A 54 -15.83 8.98 9.47
CA LEU A 54 -14.99 10.17 9.56
C LEU A 54 -15.61 11.40 8.89
N LYS A 55 -16.26 11.24 7.73
CA LYS A 55 -16.89 12.34 6.99
C LYS A 55 -17.76 13.25 7.87
N PRO A 56 -18.80 12.76 8.55
CA PRO A 56 -19.68 13.63 9.37
C PRO A 56 -18.97 14.18 10.61
N ALA A 57 -17.99 13.45 11.15
CA ALA A 57 -17.21 13.91 12.30
C ALA A 57 -16.35 15.13 11.94
N LEU A 58 -15.77 15.15 10.73
CA LEU A 58 -14.86 16.19 10.27
C LEU A 58 -15.58 17.34 9.56
N ALA A 59 -16.78 17.13 9.02
CA ALA A 59 -17.61 18.22 8.47
C ALA A 59 -17.89 19.32 9.50
N ARG A 60 -17.95 18.98 10.79
CA ARG A 60 -18.09 19.94 11.92
C ARG A 60 -16.91 20.90 12.07
N TYR A 61 -15.81 20.61 11.38
CA TYR A 61 -14.57 21.39 11.37
C TYR A 61 -14.28 21.97 9.98
N ASP A 62 -15.31 22.09 9.13
CA ASP A 62 -15.21 22.59 7.76
C ASP A 62 -14.26 21.77 6.86
N LEU A 63 -14.00 20.49 7.23
CA LEU A 63 -13.24 19.58 6.41
C LEU A 63 -14.18 18.63 5.65
N HIS A 64 -14.29 18.88 4.34
CA HIS A 64 -15.13 18.08 3.44
C HIS A 64 -14.26 17.15 2.62
N ALA A 65 -14.47 15.85 2.78
CA ALA A 65 -13.69 14.78 2.14
C ALA A 65 -13.64 14.88 0.61
N GLU A 66 -14.75 15.31 0.00
CA GLU A 66 -14.87 15.45 -1.46
C GLU A 66 -13.87 16.46 -2.06
N HIS A 67 -13.53 17.51 -1.33
CA HIS A 67 -12.55 18.49 -1.78
C HIS A 67 -11.12 18.02 -1.54
N ALA A 68 -10.89 17.16 -0.54
CA ALA A 68 -9.58 16.60 -0.26
C ALA A 68 -9.10 15.64 -1.38
N ALA A 69 -10.04 14.87 -1.94
CA ALA A 69 -9.77 13.88 -3.00
C ALA A 69 -9.65 14.48 -4.42
N ARG A 70 -10.02 15.74 -4.63
CA ARG A 70 -9.99 16.40 -5.96
C ARG A 70 -8.65 16.99 -6.35
N GLY A 71 -7.62 16.89 -5.52
CA GLY A 71 -6.27 17.36 -5.85
C GLY A 71 -5.73 16.64 -7.09
N GLY A 72 -5.32 17.38 -8.14
CA GLY A 72 -4.91 16.82 -9.44
C GLY A 72 -3.77 15.77 -9.35
N GLY A 73 -2.97 15.79 -8.29
CA GLY A 73 -1.93 14.78 -8.03
C GLY A 73 -2.45 13.38 -7.73
N ALA A 74 -3.63 13.26 -7.09
CA ALA A 74 -4.26 11.98 -6.74
C ALA A 74 -4.62 11.16 -7.99
N ARG A 75 -5.16 11.80 -9.02
CA ARG A 75 -5.54 11.13 -10.27
C ARG A 75 -4.34 10.59 -11.04
N ILE A 76 -3.23 11.31 -11.04
CA ILE A 76 -1.98 10.88 -11.70
C ILE A 76 -1.40 9.68 -10.96
N GLY A 77 -1.44 9.67 -9.63
CA GLY A 77 -1.00 8.54 -8.79
C GLY A 77 -1.80 7.26 -9.07
N MET A 78 -3.13 7.35 -9.11
CA MET A 78 -4.02 6.21 -9.38
C MET A 78 -3.81 5.61 -10.79
N VAL A 79 -3.67 6.42 -11.82
CA VAL A 79 -3.41 5.93 -13.20
C VAL A 79 -2.04 5.25 -13.28
N ARG A 80 -1.03 5.83 -12.65
CA ARG A 80 0.32 5.25 -12.61
C ARG A 80 0.33 3.91 -11.85
N ALA A 81 -0.34 3.84 -10.70
CA ALA A 81 -0.48 2.61 -9.93
C ALA A 81 -1.20 1.52 -10.75
N ALA A 82 -2.31 1.85 -11.43
CA ALA A 82 -3.06 0.92 -12.25
C ALA A 82 -2.24 0.31 -13.41
N ILE A 83 -1.34 1.10 -14.01
CA ILE A 83 -0.44 0.61 -15.06
C ILE A 83 0.65 -0.28 -14.46
N LEU A 84 1.23 0.14 -13.32
CA LEU A 84 2.29 -0.61 -12.66
C LEU A 84 1.80 -1.95 -12.10
N ASP A 85 0.57 -2.02 -11.60
CA ASP A 85 -0.02 -3.25 -11.04
C ASP A 85 -0.05 -4.42 -12.05
N ARG A 86 -0.12 -4.14 -13.36
CA ARG A 86 -0.08 -5.17 -14.42
C ARG A 86 1.28 -5.87 -14.54
N PHE A 87 2.34 -5.26 -14.01
CA PHE A 87 3.68 -5.83 -14.02
C PHE A 87 3.99 -6.62 -12.75
N LEU A 88 3.08 -6.58 -11.76
CA LEU A 88 3.30 -7.19 -10.45
C LEU A 88 3.02 -8.70 -10.49
N GLU A 89 3.77 -9.41 -9.68
CA GLU A 89 3.48 -10.76 -9.24
C GLU A 89 2.37 -10.74 -8.17
N ARG A 90 1.62 -11.83 -8.05
CA ARG A 90 0.53 -11.97 -7.06
C ARG A 90 0.98 -11.64 -5.63
N ASN A 91 2.11 -12.21 -5.21
CA ASN A 91 2.68 -11.94 -3.88
C ASN A 91 3.13 -10.47 -3.73
N GLN A 92 3.73 -9.91 -4.76
CA GLN A 92 4.21 -8.52 -4.75
C GLN A 92 3.03 -7.54 -4.60
N ALA A 93 1.94 -7.79 -5.32
CA ALA A 93 0.72 -6.99 -5.24
C ALA A 93 0.09 -7.02 -3.84
N LEU A 94 0.05 -8.20 -3.19
CA LEU A 94 -0.43 -8.32 -1.80
C LEU A 94 0.46 -7.57 -0.80
N ARG A 95 1.78 -7.59 -0.99
CA ARG A 95 2.69 -6.80 -0.12
C ARG A 95 2.45 -5.31 -0.23
N PHE A 96 2.19 -4.79 -1.44
CA PHE A 96 1.81 -3.39 -1.60
C PHE A 96 0.46 -3.06 -0.98
N ALA A 97 -0.50 -3.99 -1.00
CA ALA A 97 -1.76 -3.81 -0.28
C ALA A 97 -1.56 -3.74 1.25
N VAL A 98 -0.61 -4.51 1.80
CA VAL A 98 -0.21 -4.40 3.21
C VAL A 98 0.38 -3.03 3.50
N ASP A 99 1.29 -2.53 2.66
CA ASP A 99 1.94 -1.22 2.84
C ASP A 99 0.91 -0.09 2.83
N ASP A 100 -0.07 -0.12 1.92
CA ASP A 100 -1.16 0.87 1.87
C ASP A 100 -1.99 0.86 3.16
N LEU A 101 -2.37 -0.32 3.66
CA LEU A 101 -3.12 -0.47 4.90
C LEU A 101 -2.31 -0.05 6.13
N GLU A 102 -1.01 -0.33 6.17
CA GLU A 102 -0.10 0.13 7.22
C GLU A 102 0.03 1.66 7.22
N HIS A 103 0.10 2.28 6.06
CA HIS A 103 0.11 3.72 5.94
C HIS A 103 -1.16 4.35 6.53
N VAL A 104 -2.34 3.85 6.16
CA VAL A 104 -3.63 4.26 6.75
C VAL A 104 -3.63 4.09 8.27
N THR A 105 -3.16 2.96 8.78
CA THR A 105 -3.10 2.66 10.20
C THR A 105 -2.16 3.63 10.93
N THR A 106 -1.02 3.95 10.34
CA THR A 106 -0.05 4.91 10.87
C THR A 106 -0.63 6.33 10.92
N LEU A 107 -1.35 6.75 9.88
CA LEU A 107 -2.04 8.04 9.86
C LEU A 107 -3.11 8.16 10.95
N LEU A 108 -3.88 7.09 11.19
CA LEU A 108 -4.86 7.05 12.27
C LEU A 108 -4.20 7.20 13.64
N ALA A 109 -3.09 6.48 13.91
CA ALA A 109 -2.32 6.60 15.14
C ALA A 109 -1.74 8.01 15.32
N TYR A 110 -1.19 8.59 14.26
CA TYR A 110 -0.69 9.96 14.26
C TYR A 110 -1.79 10.97 14.60
N LEU A 111 -2.95 10.86 13.95
CA LEU A 111 -4.09 11.75 14.16
C LEU A 111 -4.67 11.60 15.57
N ALA A 112 -4.72 10.39 16.11
CA ALA A 112 -5.10 10.16 17.50
C ALA A 112 -4.17 10.91 18.46
N SER A 113 -2.86 10.82 18.26
CA SER A 113 -1.86 11.52 19.08
C SER A 113 -1.98 13.04 19.01
N VAL A 114 -2.14 13.60 17.80
CA VAL A 114 -2.32 15.06 17.63
C VAL A 114 -3.62 15.54 18.30
N SER A 115 -4.72 14.80 18.11
CA SER A 115 -6.02 15.11 18.71
C SER A 115 -5.99 15.01 20.23
N ALA A 116 -5.27 14.04 20.81
CA ALA A 116 -5.07 13.88 22.25
C ALA A 116 -4.32 15.09 22.84
N THR A 117 -3.24 15.53 22.22
CA THR A 117 -2.48 16.72 22.62
C THR A 117 -3.36 17.97 22.68
N ARG A 118 -4.35 18.06 21.80
CA ARG A 118 -5.32 19.16 21.74
C ARG A 118 -6.55 18.94 22.62
N ARG A 119 -6.62 17.86 23.37
CA ARG A 119 -7.75 17.47 24.21
C ARG A 119 -9.06 17.28 23.42
N ALA A 120 -8.96 16.92 22.12
CA ALA A 120 -10.09 16.66 21.26
C ALA A 120 -10.57 15.20 21.44
N LYS A 121 -11.07 14.85 22.63
CA LYS A 121 -11.37 13.49 23.08
C LYS A 121 -12.13 12.66 22.06
N LYS A 122 -13.19 13.22 21.43
CA LYS A 122 -14.01 12.49 20.44
C LYS A 122 -13.22 12.09 19.19
N LEU A 123 -12.34 12.95 18.71
CA LEU A 123 -11.48 12.64 17.53
C LEU A 123 -10.40 11.62 17.93
N THR A 124 -9.82 11.73 19.11
CA THR A 124 -8.86 10.76 19.64
C THR A 124 -9.47 9.37 19.69
N GLU A 125 -10.61 9.21 20.38
CA GLU A 125 -11.32 7.92 20.52
C GLU A 125 -11.71 7.32 19.16
N LEU A 126 -12.14 8.18 18.22
CA LEU A 126 -12.51 7.79 16.88
C LEU A 126 -11.30 7.22 16.09
N CYS A 127 -10.19 7.96 16.10
CA CYS A 127 -8.97 7.53 15.40
C CYS A 127 -8.36 6.26 16.03
N GLU A 128 -8.30 6.16 17.35
CA GLU A 128 -7.84 4.97 18.07
C GLU A 128 -8.71 3.74 17.79
N GLY A 129 -10.04 3.94 17.74
CA GLY A 129 -10.98 2.87 17.44
C GLY A 129 -10.76 2.29 16.05
N TRP A 130 -10.61 3.17 15.05
CA TRP A 130 -10.34 2.76 13.67
C TRP A 130 -8.93 2.21 13.48
N GLU A 131 -7.92 2.75 14.15
CA GLU A 131 -6.56 2.23 14.14
C GLU A 131 -6.53 0.76 14.59
N ARG A 132 -7.13 0.46 15.75
CA ARG A 132 -7.21 -0.93 16.25
C ARG A 132 -7.96 -1.86 15.29
N ARG A 133 -9.02 -1.37 14.64
CA ARG A 133 -9.78 -2.16 13.67
C ARG A 133 -8.96 -2.42 12.41
N MET A 134 -8.35 -1.40 11.83
CA MET A 134 -7.55 -1.51 10.61
C MET A 134 -6.31 -2.39 10.81
N ARG A 135 -5.67 -2.34 11.98
CA ARG A 135 -4.54 -3.22 12.32
C ARG A 135 -4.90 -4.72 12.21
N ARG A 136 -6.13 -5.11 12.51
CA ARG A 136 -6.59 -6.50 12.31
C ARG A 136 -6.64 -6.86 10.83
N HIS A 137 -7.07 -5.94 9.97
CA HIS A 137 -7.09 -6.16 8.52
C HIS A 137 -5.68 -6.19 7.94
N VAL A 138 -4.78 -5.31 8.37
CA VAL A 138 -3.33 -5.40 8.05
C VAL A 138 -2.79 -6.79 8.35
N THR A 139 -3.06 -7.30 9.56
CA THR A 139 -2.59 -8.64 9.97
C THR A 139 -3.17 -9.74 9.09
N ALA A 140 -4.45 -9.66 8.72
CA ALA A 140 -5.10 -10.66 7.87
C ALA A 140 -4.54 -10.65 6.44
N VAL A 141 -4.37 -9.47 5.82
CA VAL A 141 -3.80 -9.34 4.47
C VAL A 141 -2.34 -9.76 4.45
N ARG A 142 -1.56 -9.38 5.48
CA ARG A 142 -0.17 -9.84 5.64
C ARG A 142 -0.08 -11.36 5.74
N LYS A 143 -0.99 -11.98 6.53
CA LYS A 143 -1.05 -13.44 6.62
C LYS A 143 -1.31 -14.06 5.25
N ALA A 144 -2.28 -13.55 4.48
CA ALA A 144 -2.57 -14.04 3.14
C ALA A 144 -1.35 -13.91 2.20
N ALA A 145 -0.62 -12.80 2.27
CA ALA A 145 0.62 -12.60 1.49
C ALA A 145 1.72 -13.60 1.86
N VAL A 146 1.84 -13.94 3.15
CA VAL A 146 2.84 -14.91 3.63
C VAL A 146 2.40 -16.34 3.30
N ASP A 147 1.12 -16.66 3.46
CA ASP A 147 0.60 -18.00 3.15
C ASP A 147 0.76 -18.35 1.66
N LEU A 148 0.65 -17.35 0.76
CA LEU A 148 0.88 -17.53 -0.67
C LEU A 148 2.32 -18.00 -0.98
N ALA A 149 3.29 -17.71 -0.12
CA ALA A 149 4.67 -18.18 -0.26
C ALA A 149 4.81 -19.70 -0.03
N SER A 150 3.78 -20.40 0.45
CA SER A 150 3.77 -21.86 0.54
C SER A 150 3.74 -22.53 -0.83
N ASP A 151 3.27 -21.84 -1.86
CA ASP A 151 3.38 -22.18 -3.28
C ASP A 151 4.18 -21.10 -4.02
N PRO A 152 5.51 -21.23 -4.09
CA PRO A 152 6.36 -20.22 -4.69
C PRO A 152 6.08 -19.98 -6.18
N ASP A 153 5.66 -21.00 -6.90
CA ASP A 153 5.36 -20.89 -8.33
C ASP A 153 4.09 -20.07 -8.55
N SER A 154 3.04 -20.31 -7.77
CA SER A 154 1.83 -19.49 -7.77
C SER A 154 2.09 -18.06 -7.28
N ALA A 155 2.99 -17.87 -6.33
CA ALA A 155 3.33 -16.55 -5.77
C ALA A 155 3.95 -15.59 -6.79
N ILE A 156 4.70 -16.11 -7.79
CA ILE A 156 5.36 -15.33 -8.84
C ILE A 156 4.53 -15.23 -10.12
N GLU A 157 3.34 -15.83 -10.19
CA GLU A 157 2.45 -15.64 -11.34
C GLU A 157 2.06 -14.17 -11.52
N PRO A 158 1.88 -13.72 -12.78
CA PRO A 158 1.40 -12.36 -13.05
C PRO A 158 0.02 -12.13 -12.42
N LEU A 159 -0.17 -11.00 -11.77
CA LEU A 159 -1.46 -10.62 -11.22
C LEU A 159 -2.55 -10.54 -12.30
N ASP A 160 -2.22 -9.95 -13.47
CA ASP A 160 -3.11 -9.89 -14.62
C ASP A 160 -2.85 -11.12 -15.53
N PRO A 161 -3.77 -12.12 -15.57
CA PRO A 161 -3.59 -13.32 -16.36
C PRO A 161 -3.85 -13.11 -17.86
N SER A 162 -4.23 -11.90 -18.29
CA SER A 162 -4.45 -11.57 -19.71
C SER A 162 -3.16 -11.70 -20.54
N PRO A 163 -3.26 -11.87 -21.87
CA PRO A 163 -2.07 -11.88 -22.73
C PRO A 163 -1.20 -10.62 -22.57
N VAL A 164 -1.82 -9.46 -22.30
CA VAL A 164 -1.11 -8.20 -22.09
C VAL A 164 -0.39 -8.21 -20.74
N GLY A 165 -1.05 -8.67 -19.68
CA GLY A 165 -0.46 -8.81 -18.34
C GLY A 165 0.71 -9.79 -18.37
N LYS A 166 0.56 -10.95 -19.00
CA LYS A 166 1.63 -11.95 -19.17
C LYS A 166 2.84 -11.39 -19.92
N ALA A 167 2.61 -10.63 -21.02
CA ALA A 167 3.70 -10.01 -21.77
C ALA A 167 4.41 -8.92 -20.95
N ALA A 168 3.66 -8.12 -20.20
CA ALA A 168 4.18 -7.11 -19.31
C ALA A 168 5.05 -7.74 -18.21
N HIS A 169 4.52 -8.79 -17.56
CA HIS A 169 5.24 -9.55 -16.52
C HIS A 169 6.53 -10.18 -17.07
N ALA A 170 6.47 -10.86 -18.24
CA ALA A 170 7.65 -11.43 -18.86
C ALA A 170 8.76 -10.38 -19.10
N THR A 171 8.38 -9.15 -19.46
CA THR A 171 9.32 -8.03 -19.63
C THR A 171 9.96 -7.64 -18.31
N ALA A 172 9.18 -7.57 -17.22
CA ALA A 172 9.68 -7.26 -15.88
C ALA A 172 10.62 -8.35 -15.36
N VAL A 173 10.27 -9.64 -15.56
CA VAL A 173 11.10 -10.79 -15.20
C VAL A 173 12.43 -10.75 -15.97
N ALA A 174 12.39 -10.49 -17.29
CA ALA A 174 13.61 -10.38 -18.09
C ALA A 174 14.54 -9.26 -17.59
N ALA A 175 13.99 -8.13 -17.21
CA ALA A 175 14.75 -7.03 -16.62
C ALA A 175 15.35 -7.41 -15.24
N GLY A 176 14.59 -8.11 -14.40
CA GLY A 176 15.06 -8.65 -13.12
C GLY A 176 16.18 -9.66 -13.28
N THR A 177 16.02 -10.61 -14.21
CA THR A 177 17.04 -11.63 -14.50
C THR A 177 18.35 -11.01 -15.02
N ALA A 178 18.26 -9.94 -15.82
CA ALA A 178 19.45 -9.19 -16.25
C ALA A 178 20.16 -8.54 -15.04
N GLY A 179 19.41 -7.98 -14.07
CA GLY A 179 19.96 -7.48 -12.79
C GLY A 179 20.69 -8.55 -12.00
N GLU A 180 20.08 -9.71 -11.80
CA GLU A 180 20.70 -10.85 -11.11
C GLU A 180 21.98 -11.36 -11.80
N ALA A 181 22.01 -11.35 -13.14
CA ALA A 181 23.20 -11.71 -13.89
C ALA A 181 24.33 -10.70 -13.68
N PHE A 182 24.00 -9.42 -13.57
CA PHE A 182 24.94 -8.35 -13.23
C PHE A 182 25.49 -8.51 -11.82
N ASP A 183 24.63 -8.77 -10.83
CA ASP A 183 25.04 -8.97 -9.43
C ASP A 183 25.94 -10.20 -9.27
N ARG A 184 25.60 -11.32 -9.96
CA ARG A 184 26.45 -12.51 -9.98
C ARG A 184 27.83 -12.22 -10.57
N LYS A 185 27.89 -11.42 -11.64
CA LYS A 185 29.15 -11.03 -12.27
C LYS A 185 29.98 -10.11 -11.37
N ALA A 186 29.35 -9.14 -10.71
CA ALA A 186 29.98 -8.27 -9.73
C ALA A 186 30.55 -9.07 -8.55
N ALA A 187 29.76 -9.98 -7.97
CA ALA A 187 30.20 -10.84 -6.86
C ALA A 187 31.36 -11.77 -7.27
N THR A 188 31.42 -12.20 -8.52
CA THR A 188 32.54 -13.01 -9.03
C THR A 188 33.80 -12.19 -9.16
N LEU A 189 33.70 -10.93 -9.62
CA LEU A 189 34.81 -10.00 -9.69
C LEU A 189 35.37 -9.63 -8.30
N GLU A 190 34.51 -9.46 -7.32
CA GLU A 190 34.90 -9.21 -5.93
C GLU A 190 35.63 -10.40 -5.31
N ARG A 191 35.10 -11.61 -5.49
CA ARG A 191 35.76 -12.86 -5.00
C ARG A 191 37.08 -13.16 -5.72
N GLY A 192 37.20 -12.80 -7.00
CA GLY A 192 38.40 -12.98 -7.79
C GLY A 192 39.54 -11.99 -7.50
N GLY A 193 39.42 -11.11 -6.51
CA GLY A 193 40.45 -10.14 -6.12
C GLY A 193 40.74 -9.04 -7.16
N GLY A 194 39.90 -8.88 -8.17
CA GLY A 194 40.07 -7.91 -9.26
C GLY A 194 40.03 -6.45 -8.77
N TYR A 195 39.29 -6.16 -7.74
CA TYR A 195 39.13 -4.78 -7.21
C TYR A 195 40.39 -4.26 -6.52
N ARG A 196 41.25 -5.13 -5.93
CA ARG A 196 42.50 -4.70 -5.29
C ARG A 196 43.59 -4.26 -6.27
N ARG A 197 43.50 -4.65 -7.54
CA ARG A 197 44.52 -4.28 -8.55
C ARG A 197 44.25 -2.94 -9.23
N LEU A 198 43.01 -2.42 -9.22
CA LEU A 198 42.65 -1.18 -9.91
C LEU A 198 42.81 0.07 -9.03
N PHE A 199 42.76 -0.06 -7.69
CA PHE A 199 42.80 1.08 -6.77
C PHE A 199 43.91 1.00 -5.70
N GLY A 200 44.82 0.04 -5.79
CA GLY A 200 45.88 -0.19 -4.83
C GLY A 200 47.26 0.24 -5.32
N ARG A 201 47.43 1.51 -5.70
CA ARG A 201 48.73 2.19 -5.78
C ARG A 201 48.54 3.66 -5.49
N ARG A 202 48.64 4.02 -4.23
CA ARG A 202 49.25 5.27 -3.78
C ARG A 202 49.96 4.98 -2.47
#